data_5db94ae236e7deb7ab4900b1d64d0a7e
#
_entry.id   5db94ae236e7deb7ab4900b1d64d0a7e
#
_cell.length_a   1.000
_cell.length_b   1.000
_cell.length_c   1.000
_cell.angle_alpha   90.00
_cell.angle_beta   90.00
_cell.angle_gamma   90.00
#
_symmetry.space_group_name_H-M   'P 1'
#
loop_
_entity.id
_entity.type
_entity.pdbx_description
1 polymer ?
#
loop_
_entity_poly.entity_id
_entity_poly.type
_entity_poly.pdbx_seq_one_letter_code
_entity_poly.pdbx_strand_id
1 'polypeptide(L)'
;MTEPLAARLLAGLVSVERGIGEVAFVDALPAAVTVVFAAVTHLADPWFLFALLAFGYWFGDDRLAASPRRAGATAVAAVGCAYAVTALGKAWFAVPRPPGAAGHATVPGWLPGLLSGWYETQVRADGFGFPSGHATGAAAAYGALAVLYDRLWTRRRRATVAVAVAAAVAASRVVIGVHYVVDVAAGLVAGAVTVAGALWLAGDPRLRDGLAVGASSGSDGADGDSATLDPVPPFVFAASVSLLAAGVALGGGRVDAVVEAVIGVAAGVGGAVGWRLVAGDEPPLPVRTGVLALFVGGAVGALLVYGSALVGSPPVTLVATALAVAGVVALPALSVRLDRRRGGAS
;
A
#
# COMPACT_ATOMS: atom_id res chain seq x y z
N MET A 1 40.30 0.16 -14.99
CA MET A 1 38.93 -0.33 -15.27
C MET A 1 37.94 0.59 -14.52
N THR A 2 37.21 1.44 -15.22
CA THR A 2 36.21 2.33 -14.62
C THR A 2 34.98 1.51 -14.32
N GLU A 3 34.55 1.47 -13.06
CA GLU A 3 33.27 0.86 -12.69
C GLU A 3 32.14 1.46 -13.53
N PRO A 4 31.17 0.64 -13.97
CA PRO A 4 30.04 1.11 -14.75
C PRO A 4 29.23 2.15 -13.95
N LEU A 5 28.75 3.19 -14.62
CA LEU A 5 27.99 4.29 -14.01
C LEU A 5 26.83 3.78 -13.14
N ALA A 6 26.14 2.72 -13.56
CA ALA A 6 25.07 2.08 -12.80
C ALA A 6 25.54 1.55 -11.44
N ALA A 7 26.73 0.94 -11.36
CA ALA A 7 27.29 0.45 -10.11
C ALA A 7 27.64 1.60 -9.14
N ARG A 8 28.19 2.71 -9.67
CA ARG A 8 28.44 3.92 -8.87
C ARG A 8 27.18 4.58 -8.36
N LEU A 9 26.14 4.66 -9.18
CA LEU A 9 24.83 5.19 -8.77
C LEU A 9 24.19 4.29 -7.70
N LEU A 10 24.22 2.97 -7.88
CA LEU A 10 23.72 2.03 -6.88
C LEU A 10 24.51 2.12 -5.57
N ALA A 11 25.85 2.19 -5.64
CA ALA A 11 26.69 2.35 -4.45
C ALA A 11 26.37 3.65 -3.70
N GLY A 12 26.15 4.75 -4.42
CA GLY A 12 25.74 6.02 -3.82
C GLY A 12 24.36 5.96 -3.17
N LEU A 13 23.38 5.28 -3.78
CA LEU A 13 22.03 5.12 -3.25
C LEU A 13 21.98 4.29 -1.95
N VAL A 14 22.93 3.38 -1.76
CA VAL A 14 22.99 2.47 -0.60
C VAL A 14 24.08 2.83 0.41
N SER A 15 24.82 3.93 0.19
CA SER A 15 25.82 4.41 1.16
C SER A 15 25.17 4.92 2.44
N VAL A 16 25.92 4.84 3.55
CA VAL A 16 25.47 5.39 4.86
C VAL A 16 25.34 6.92 4.78
N GLU A 17 26.15 7.57 3.96
CA GLU A 17 26.18 9.02 3.72
C GLU A 17 25.42 9.43 2.45
N ARG A 18 24.25 8.84 2.19
CA ARG A 18 23.44 9.13 1.00
C ARG A 18 22.61 10.41 1.08
N GLY A 19 22.73 11.13 2.18
CA GLY A 19 22.05 12.43 2.38
C GLY A 19 22.68 13.55 1.55
N ILE A 20 21.86 14.51 1.13
CA ILE A 20 22.27 15.72 0.41
C ILE A 20 22.23 16.95 1.30
N GLY A 21 22.26 16.77 2.63
CA GLY A 21 22.19 17.84 3.63
C GLY A 21 20.83 18.02 4.31
N GLU A 22 19.87 17.16 3.99
CA GLU A 22 18.50 17.23 4.55
C GLU A 22 18.46 17.09 6.08
N VAL A 23 19.39 16.37 6.70
CA VAL A 23 19.44 16.23 8.16
C VAL A 23 19.65 17.59 8.82
N ALA A 24 20.65 18.35 8.36
CA ALA A 24 20.92 19.69 8.88
C ALA A 24 19.76 20.67 8.60
N PHE A 25 19.09 20.50 7.45
CA PHE A 25 17.89 21.29 7.13
C PHE A 25 16.75 20.98 8.09
N VAL A 26 16.50 19.71 8.38
CA VAL A 26 15.44 19.26 9.30
C VAL A 26 15.70 19.77 10.71
N ASP A 27 16.94 19.69 11.19
CA ASP A 27 17.32 20.18 12.53
C ASP A 27 17.11 21.71 12.69
N ALA A 28 17.12 22.46 11.59
CA ALA A 28 16.86 23.88 11.58
C ALA A 28 15.37 24.26 11.49
N LEU A 29 14.46 23.29 11.29
CA LEU A 29 13.04 23.56 11.14
C LEU A 29 12.36 23.88 12.48
N PRO A 30 11.41 24.85 12.51
CA PRO A 30 10.57 25.06 13.69
C PRO A 30 9.78 23.77 14.03
N ALA A 31 9.71 23.42 15.30
CA ALA A 31 9.00 22.24 15.79
C ALA A 31 7.52 22.16 15.33
N ALA A 32 6.86 23.30 15.12
CA ALA A 32 5.50 23.37 14.60
C ALA A 32 5.39 22.75 13.19
N VAL A 33 6.41 22.94 12.35
CA VAL A 33 6.46 22.33 11.00
C VAL A 33 6.54 20.82 11.12
N THR A 34 7.41 20.30 11.99
CA THR A 34 7.55 18.85 12.22
C THR A 34 6.24 18.25 12.74
N VAL A 35 5.52 18.92 13.64
CA VAL A 35 4.20 18.47 14.14
C VAL A 35 3.16 18.41 13.02
N VAL A 36 3.10 19.40 12.12
CA VAL A 36 2.19 19.37 10.96
C VAL A 36 2.53 18.19 10.05
N PHE A 37 3.80 18.00 9.75
CA PHE A 37 4.21 16.88 8.88
C PHE A 37 4.09 15.52 9.56
N ALA A 38 4.16 15.44 10.89
CA ALA A 38 3.79 14.25 11.66
C ALA A 38 2.31 13.88 11.49
N ALA A 39 1.43 14.87 11.29
CA ALA A 39 0.03 14.59 10.93
C ALA A 39 -0.14 14.18 9.46
N VAL A 40 0.58 14.82 8.54
CA VAL A 40 0.50 14.51 7.11
C VAL A 40 0.92 13.06 6.80
N THR A 41 1.90 12.51 7.54
CA THR A 41 2.38 11.14 7.29
C THR A 41 1.30 10.08 7.44
N HIS A 42 0.25 10.31 8.26
CA HIS A 42 -0.88 9.41 8.44
C HIS A 42 -1.66 9.10 7.15
N LEU A 43 -1.60 10.00 6.17
CA LEU A 43 -2.23 9.76 4.86
C LEU A 43 -1.61 8.57 4.11
N ALA A 44 -0.49 8.02 4.58
CA ALA A 44 0.11 6.82 4.02
C ALA A 44 0.45 5.74 5.07
N ASP A 45 -0.10 5.84 6.26
CA ASP A 45 -0.07 4.71 7.19
C ASP A 45 -0.73 3.49 6.54
N PRO A 46 -0.16 2.29 6.64
CA PRO A 46 -0.75 1.11 6.02
C PRO A 46 -2.22 0.89 6.41
N TRP A 47 -2.56 1.08 7.69
CA TRP A 47 -3.95 0.94 8.15
C TRP A 47 -4.89 1.94 7.47
N PHE A 48 -4.46 3.20 7.29
CA PHE A 48 -5.26 4.22 6.64
C PHE A 48 -5.46 3.93 5.16
N LEU A 49 -4.38 3.56 4.44
CA LEU A 49 -4.47 3.22 3.03
C LEU A 49 -5.37 2.01 2.78
N PHE A 50 -5.20 0.93 3.56
CA PHE A 50 -6.06 -0.24 3.41
C PHE A 50 -7.51 0.03 3.84
N ALA A 51 -7.75 0.86 4.85
CA ALA A 51 -9.10 1.28 5.22
C ALA A 51 -9.76 2.11 4.10
N LEU A 52 -9.03 3.06 3.50
CA LEU A 52 -9.50 3.87 2.37
C LEU A 52 -9.84 2.99 1.16
N LEU A 53 -8.97 2.04 0.81
CA LEU A 53 -9.18 1.12 -0.30
C LEU A 53 -10.32 0.14 -0.03
N ALA A 54 -10.40 -0.39 1.20
CA ALA A 54 -11.50 -1.26 1.61
C ALA A 54 -12.83 -0.52 1.58
N PHE A 55 -12.88 0.74 2.02
CA PHE A 55 -14.07 1.57 1.92
C PHE A 55 -14.52 1.76 0.47
N GLY A 56 -13.59 2.09 -0.44
CA GLY A 56 -13.87 2.19 -1.87
C GLY A 56 -14.32 0.87 -2.49
N TYR A 57 -13.71 -0.25 -2.09
CA TYR A 57 -14.08 -1.59 -2.51
C TYR A 57 -15.49 -2.00 -2.04
N TRP A 58 -15.85 -1.68 -0.79
CA TRP A 58 -17.13 -2.09 -0.18
C TRP A 58 -18.29 -1.22 -0.60
N PHE A 59 -18.09 0.09 -0.66
CA PHE A 59 -19.15 1.09 -0.84
C PHE A 59 -19.06 1.86 -2.15
N GLY A 60 -18.06 1.55 -2.99
CA GLY A 60 -17.94 2.13 -4.32
C GLY A 60 -19.15 1.78 -5.19
N ASP A 61 -19.62 2.75 -5.96
CA ASP A 61 -20.71 2.63 -6.91
C ASP A 61 -20.28 2.99 -8.34
N ASP A 62 -21.20 2.94 -9.28
CA ASP A 62 -20.99 3.26 -10.69
C ASP A 62 -20.58 4.71 -10.97
N ARG A 63 -20.68 5.61 -9.97
CA ARG A 63 -20.15 6.98 -10.06
C ARG A 63 -18.64 7.04 -9.93
N LEU A 64 -18.03 6.00 -9.38
CA LEU A 64 -16.57 5.91 -9.23
C LEU A 64 -15.90 5.19 -10.41
N ALA A 65 -16.46 4.06 -10.84
CA ALA A 65 -15.93 3.23 -11.92
C ALA A 65 -17.05 2.37 -12.53
N ALA A 66 -16.83 1.79 -13.72
CA ALA A 66 -17.77 0.89 -14.36
C ALA A 66 -17.99 -0.41 -13.55
N SER A 67 -16.93 -0.92 -12.94
CA SER A 67 -16.95 -2.08 -12.02
C SER A 67 -16.19 -1.72 -10.73
N PRO A 68 -16.85 -1.03 -9.77
CA PRO A 68 -16.18 -0.45 -8.60
C PRO A 68 -15.45 -1.49 -7.75
N ARG A 69 -15.99 -2.69 -7.60
CA ARG A 69 -15.34 -3.76 -6.83
C ARG A 69 -14.11 -4.33 -7.51
N ARG A 70 -14.14 -4.52 -8.83
CA ARG A 70 -12.94 -4.92 -9.58
C ARG A 70 -11.87 -3.85 -9.48
N ALA A 71 -12.25 -2.59 -9.66
CA ALA A 71 -11.37 -1.45 -9.49
C ALA A 71 -10.77 -1.42 -8.08
N GLY A 72 -11.61 -1.54 -7.04
CA GLY A 72 -11.17 -1.55 -5.64
C GLY A 72 -10.27 -2.74 -5.30
N ALA A 73 -10.63 -3.96 -5.71
CA ALA A 73 -9.81 -5.16 -5.51
C ALA A 73 -8.45 -5.04 -6.22
N THR A 74 -8.44 -4.50 -7.45
CA THR A 74 -7.20 -4.24 -8.19
C THR A 74 -6.34 -3.18 -7.49
N ALA A 75 -6.95 -2.13 -6.94
CA ALA A 75 -6.22 -1.12 -6.16
C ALA A 75 -5.58 -1.72 -4.89
N VAL A 76 -6.32 -2.56 -4.15
CA VAL A 76 -5.77 -3.30 -3.00
C VAL A 76 -4.61 -4.18 -3.40
N ALA A 77 -4.75 -4.93 -4.51
CA ALA A 77 -3.69 -5.78 -5.03
C ALA A 77 -2.45 -4.97 -5.44
N ALA A 78 -2.63 -3.82 -6.11
CA ALA A 78 -1.53 -2.94 -6.52
C ALA A 78 -0.75 -2.39 -5.32
N VAL A 79 -1.46 -1.99 -4.25
CA VAL A 79 -0.80 -1.56 -3.00
C VAL A 79 -0.11 -2.74 -2.31
N GLY A 80 -0.71 -3.92 -2.33
CA GLY A 80 -0.05 -5.15 -1.87
C GLY A 80 1.27 -5.42 -2.60
N CYS A 81 1.28 -5.27 -3.94
CA CYS A 81 2.50 -5.36 -4.76
C CYS A 81 3.55 -4.32 -4.34
N ALA A 82 3.12 -3.08 -4.08
CA ALA A 82 4.02 -2.00 -3.69
C ALA A 82 4.68 -2.28 -2.33
N TYR A 83 3.94 -2.77 -1.36
CA TYR A 83 4.51 -3.19 -0.07
C TYR A 83 5.42 -4.41 -0.20
N ALA A 84 5.08 -5.39 -1.05
CA ALA A 84 5.93 -6.53 -1.33
C ALA A 84 7.30 -6.11 -1.93
N VAL A 85 7.27 -5.20 -2.91
CA VAL A 85 8.49 -4.63 -3.51
C VAL A 85 9.30 -3.82 -2.48
N THR A 86 8.61 -3.08 -1.61
CA THR A 86 9.26 -2.35 -0.50
C THR A 86 9.94 -3.31 0.49
N ALA A 87 9.26 -4.37 0.90
CA ALA A 87 9.81 -5.38 1.80
C ALA A 87 11.03 -6.07 1.19
N LEU A 88 10.95 -6.43 -0.09
CA LEU A 88 12.10 -6.98 -0.83
C LEU A 88 13.27 -5.99 -0.89
N GLY A 89 13.01 -4.72 -1.22
CA GLY A 89 14.05 -3.68 -1.28
C GLY A 89 14.71 -3.48 0.08
N LYS A 90 13.95 -3.39 1.16
CA LYS A 90 14.47 -3.30 2.53
C LYS A 90 15.30 -4.53 2.90
N ALA A 91 14.80 -5.73 2.61
CA ALA A 91 15.52 -6.97 2.86
C ALA A 91 16.79 -7.10 2.04
N TRP A 92 16.81 -6.61 0.82
CA TRP A 92 17.96 -6.69 -0.08
C TRP A 92 19.04 -5.67 0.26
N PHE A 93 18.68 -4.38 0.33
CA PHE A 93 19.64 -3.30 0.53
C PHE A 93 20.08 -3.17 2.00
N ALA A 94 19.18 -3.40 2.94
CA ALA A 94 19.44 -3.36 4.39
C ALA A 94 20.14 -2.07 4.86
N VAL A 95 19.83 -0.93 4.28
CA VAL A 95 20.48 0.37 4.57
C VAL A 95 19.86 1.04 5.78
N PRO A 96 20.67 1.63 6.69
CA PRO A 96 20.16 2.30 7.87
C PRO A 96 19.40 3.58 7.52
N ARG A 97 18.60 4.05 8.45
CA ARG A 97 17.90 5.33 8.41
C ARG A 97 18.84 6.50 8.76
N PRO A 98 18.39 7.76 8.58
CA PRO A 98 19.13 8.91 9.09
C PRO A 98 19.49 8.78 10.58
N PRO A 99 20.63 9.33 11.02
CA PRO A 99 20.98 9.38 12.43
C PRO A 99 19.84 10.01 13.27
N GLY A 100 19.54 9.42 14.42
CA GLY A 100 18.46 9.90 15.29
C GLY A 100 17.06 9.36 14.97
N ALA A 101 16.81 8.77 13.81
CA ALA A 101 15.47 8.27 13.43
C ALA A 101 14.87 7.24 14.41
N ALA A 102 15.71 6.43 15.07
CA ALA A 102 15.28 5.47 16.09
C ALA A 102 15.37 6.02 17.52
N GLY A 103 15.86 7.26 17.70
CA GLY A 103 16.07 7.90 18.99
C GLY A 103 14.79 8.41 19.65
N HIS A 104 14.95 8.95 20.86
CA HIS A 104 13.85 9.66 21.52
C HIS A 104 13.67 11.02 20.87
N ALA A 105 12.49 11.26 20.35
CA ALA A 105 12.12 12.57 19.81
C ALA A 105 11.94 13.57 20.95
N THR A 106 12.47 14.78 20.78
CA THR A 106 12.18 15.88 21.69
C THR A 106 10.76 16.38 21.42
N VAL A 107 9.85 16.09 22.35
CA VAL A 107 8.47 16.61 22.28
C VAL A 107 8.49 18.11 22.50
N PRO A 108 7.89 18.92 21.61
CA PRO A 108 7.81 20.36 21.81
C PRO A 108 7.06 20.70 23.10
N GLY A 109 7.63 21.58 23.95
CA GLY A 109 7.04 21.91 25.24
C GLY A 109 5.66 22.59 25.20
N TRP A 110 5.26 23.11 24.03
CA TRP A 110 3.93 23.68 23.78
C TRP A 110 2.90 22.65 23.35
N LEU A 111 3.34 21.41 22.97
CA LEU A 111 2.42 20.36 22.54
C LEU A 111 1.66 19.79 23.75
N PRO A 112 0.31 19.71 23.72
CA PRO A 112 -0.45 19.11 24.81
C PRO A 112 0.02 17.68 25.12
N GLY A 113 0.17 17.35 26.42
CA GLY A 113 0.67 16.04 26.85
C GLY A 113 -0.13 14.85 26.30
N LEU A 114 -1.43 15.04 26.00
CA LEU A 114 -2.26 14.04 25.30
C LEU A 114 -1.73 13.66 23.92
N LEU A 115 -1.02 14.57 23.24
CA LEU A 115 -0.49 14.37 21.90
C LEU A 115 0.99 13.94 21.89
N SER A 116 1.65 13.89 23.05
CA SER A 116 3.08 13.56 23.14
C SER A 116 3.39 12.17 22.58
N GLY A 117 2.67 11.15 23.05
CA GLY A 117 2.89 9.77 22.60
C GLY A 117 2.55 9.57 21.14
N TRP A 118 1.51 10.27 20.63
CA TRP A 118 1.22 10.28 19.20
C TRP A 118 2.38 10.87 18.40
N TYR A 119 2.89 12.04 18.78
CA TYR A 119 3.99 12.70 18.10
C TYR A 119 5.25 11.82 18.08
N GLU A 120 5.64 11.30 19.24
CA GLU A 120 6.81 10.41 19.37
C GLU A 120 6.74 9.20 18.41
N THR A 121 5.55 8.60 18.27
CA THR A 121 5.35 7.46 17.35
C THR A 121 5.56 7.84 15.88
N GLN A 122 5.25 9.10 15.51
CA GLN A 122 5.37 9.53 14.11
C GLN A 122 6.79 9.92 13.70
N VAL A 123 7.53 10.54 14.61
CA VAL A 123 8.90 11.03 14.38
C VAL A 123 9.97 9.99 14.71
N ARG A 124 9.55 8.77 15.04
CA ARG A 124 10.42 7.63 15.29
C ARG A 124 10.19 6.53 14.26
N ALA A 125 11.28 5.91 13.81
CA ALA A 125 11.20 4.77 12.92
C ALA A 125 12.41 3.85 13.08
N ASP A 126 12.11 2.57 13.24
CA ASP A 126 13.09 1.50 13.34
C ASP A 126 13.30 0.78 11.99
N GLY A 127 14.27 -0.12 11.92
CA GLY A 127 14.55 -0.94 10.76
C GLY A 127 15.22 -0.17 9.60
N PHE A 128 15.10 -0.71 8.39
CA PHE A 128 15.80 -0.19 7.20
C PHE A 128 15.10 1.03 6.58
N GLY A 129 15.91 1.96 6.05
CA GLY A 129 15.43 3.22 5.47
C GLY A 129 15.04 3.14 4.00
N PHE A 130 15.63 2.25 3.21
CA PHE A 130 15.47 2.26 1.75
C PHE A 130 14.75 1.03 1.20
N PRO A 131 13.76 1.19 0.29
CA PRO A 131 13.06 2.44 -0.03
C PRO A 131 12.04 2.83 1.06
N SER A 132 11.51 4.08 0.99
CA SER A 132 10.50 4.55 1.92
C SER A 132 9.14 3.89 1.68
N GLY A 133 8.63 3.10 2.66
CA GLY A 133 7.35 2.42 2.54
C GLY A 133 6.15 3.37 2.47
N HIS A 134 6.16 4.50 3.21
CA HIS A 134 5.10 5.50 3.15
C HIS A 134 5.04 6.16 1.77
N ALA A 135 6.20 6.55 1.20
CA ALA A 135 6.25 7.13 -0.13
C ALA A 135 5.78 6.13 -1.21
N THR A 136 6.21 4.85 -1.10
CA THR A 136 5.78 3.78 -2.00
C THR A 136 4.28 3.51 -1.88
N GLY A 137 3.78 3.38 -0.65
CA GLY A 137 2.35 3.16 -0.37
C GLY A 137 1.48 4.32 -0.84
N ALA A 138 1.90 5.58 -0.60
CA ALA A 138 1.17 6.76 -1.07
C ALA A 138 1.11 6.80 -2.61
N ALA A 139 2.24 6.68 -3.29
CA ALA A 139 2.27 6.66 -4.75
C ALA A 139 1.40 5.54 -5.33
N ALA A 140 1.45 4.35 -4.71
CA ALA A 140 0.65 3.20 -5.14
C ALA A 140 -0.86 3.42 -4.89
N ALA A 141 -1.26 3.78 -3.68
CA ALA A 141 -2.66 3.89 -3.32
C ALA A 141 -3.35 5.04 -4.06
N TYR A 142 -2.80 6.24 -3.97
CA TYR A 142 -3.39 7.41 -4.63
C TYR A 142 -3.27 7.33 -6.15
N GLY A 143 -2.19 6.74 -6.67
CA GLY A 143 -2.02 6.46 -8.10
C GLY A 143 -3.04 5.46 -8.62
N ALA A 144 -3.24 4.33 -7.92
CA ALA A 144 -4.25 3.34 -8.27
C ALA A 144 -5.67 3.92 -8.23
N LEU A 145 -6.01 4.68 -7.18
CA LEU A 145 -7.32 5.36 -7.08
C LEU A 145 -7.52 6.35 -8.23
N ALA A 146 -6.48 7.13 -8.59
CA ALA A 146 -6.57 8.10 -9.67
C ALA A 146 -6.79 7.46 -11.05
N VAL A 147 -6.28 6.26 -11.28
CA VAL A 147 -6.45 5.51 -12.54
C VAL A 147 -7.77 4.76 -12.56
N LEU A 148 -8.08 4.02 -11.49
CA LEU A 148 -9.15 3.02 -11.44
C LEU A 148 -10.53 3.64 -11.16
N TYR A 149 -10.61 4.72 -10.37
CA TYR A 149 -11.86 5.45 -10.15
C TYR A 149 -12.02 6.57 -11.17
N ASP A 150 -12.10 6.19 -12.44
CA ASP A 150 -11.99 7.06 -13.60
C ASP A 150 -13.22 7.93 -13.87
N ARG A 151 -14.36 7.62 -13.28
CA ARG A 151 -15.58 8.42 -13.37
C ARG A 151 -15.64 9.56 -12.35
N LEU A 152 -14.77 9.55 -11.33
CA LEU A 152 -14.65 10.64 -10.37
C LEU A 152 -13.72 11.71 -10.93
N TRP A 153 -14.21 12.90 -11.21
CA TRP A 153 -13.46 14.05 -11.71
C TRP A 153 -12.75 13.83 -13.06
N THR A 154 -12.11 14.87 -13.56
CA THR A 154 -11.27 14.77 -14.76
C THR A 154 -9.95 14.04 -14.46
N ARG A 155 -9.38 13.37 -15.45
CA ARG A 155 -8.08 12.70 -15.35
C ARG A 155 -6.98 13.60 -14.78
N ARG A 156 -6.92 14.87 -15.24
CA ARG A 156 -5.92 15.84 -14.74
C ARG A 156 -6.10 16.08 -13.25
N ARG A 157 -7.35 16.33 -12.79
CA ARG A 157 -7.63 16.60 -11.38
C ARG A 157 -7.28 15.39 -10.50
N ARG A 158 -7.65 14.18 -10.91
CA ARG A 158 -7.27 12.95 -10.19
C ARG A 158 -5.75 12.80 -10.08
N ALA A 159 -5.03 12.94 -11.20
CA ALA A 159 -3.58 12.86 -11.24
C ALA A 159 -2.92 13.94 -10.35
N THR A 160 -3.38 15.19 -10.42
CA THR A 160 -2.86 16.29 -9.60
C THR A 160 -3.04 16.00 -8.10
N VAL A 161 -4.23 15.54 -7.69
CA VAL A 161 -4.49 15.20 -6.29
C VAL A 161 -3.60 14.04 -5.83
N ALA A 162 -3.51 12.97 -6.63
CA ALA A 162 -2.67 11.83 -6.30
C ALA A 162 -1.19 12.20 -6.14
N VAL A 163 -0.66 12.99 -7.09
CA VAL A 163 0.74 13.46 -7.03
C VAL A 163 0.95 14.41 -5.85
N ALA A 164 0.03 15.34 -5.59
CA ALA A 164 0.16 16.28 -4.48
C ALA A 164 0.17 15.56 -3.12
N VAL A 165 -0.73 14.59 -2.92
CA VAL A 165 -0.77 13.82 -1.66
C VAL A 165 0.47 12.94 -1.51
N ALA A 166 0.87 12.22 -2.57
CA ALA A 166 2.07 11.40 -2.52
C ALA A 166 3.34 12.23 -2.26
N ALA A 167 3.45 13.41 -2.88
CA ALA A 167 4.56 14.33 -2.65
C ALA A 167 4.54 14.91 -1.21
N ALA A 168 3.37 15.27 -0.68
CA ALA A 168 3.23 15.74 0.70
C ALA A 168 3.63 14.66 1.71
N VAL A 169 3.22 13.40 1.49
CA VAL A 169 3.65 12.27 2.30
C VAL A 169 5.16 12.05 2.17
N ALA A 170 5.73 12.05 0.96
CA ALA A 170 7.16 11.90 0.76
C ALA A 170 7.95 12.99 1.50
N ALA A 171 7.53 14.26 1.38
CA ALA A 171 8.11 15.37 2.10
C ALA A 171 7.99 15.19 3.62
N SER A 172 6.86 14.67 4.11
CA SER A 172 6.67 14.43 5.54
C SER A 172 7.73 13.51 6.12
N ARG A 173 8.11 12.44 5.38
CA ARG A 173 9.11 11.46 5.85
C ARG A 173 10.53 12.05 5.97
N VAL A 174 10.83 13.04 5.13
CA VAL A 174 12.09 13.80 5.22
C VAL A 174 12.03 14.80 6.35
N VAL A 175 10.94 15.59 6.42
CA VAL A 175 10.78 16.67 7.44
C VAL A 175 10.75 16.13 8.86
N ILE A 176 10.17 14.95 9.10
CA ILE A 176 10.20 14.30 10.43
C ILE A 176 11.51 13.52 10.68
N GLY A 177 12.49 13.56 9.77
CA GLY A 177 13.84 13.05 9.97
C GLY A 177 14.01 11.52 9.88
N VAL A 178 13.04 10.78 9.34
CA VAL A 178 13.07 9.31 9.34
C VAL A 178 13.53 8.68 8.01
N HIS A 179 13.66 9.49 6.96
CA HIS A 179 14.15 9.09 5.64
C HIS A 179 14.98 10.18 4.98
N TYR A 180 15.91 9.76 4.15
CA TYR A 180 16.61 10.64 3.21
C TYR A 180 15.74 10.95 1.98
N VAL A 181 16.07 12.03 1.26
CA VAL A 181 15.37 12.40 0.01
C VAL A 181 15.42 11.26 -1.01
N VAL A 182 16.56 10.57 -1.11
CA VAL A 182 16.73 9.43 -2.03
C VAL A 182 15.79 8.26 -1.67
N ASP A 183 15.53 8.02 -0.39
CA ASP A 183 14.64 6.94 0.05
C ASP A 183 13.20 7.18 -0.40
N VAL A 184 12.74 8.43 -0.27
CA VAL A 184 11.37 8.79 -0.66
C VAL A 184 11.22 8.92 -2.18
N ALA A 185 12.23 9.43 -2.89
CA ALA A 185 12.25 9.47 -4.34
C ALA A 185 12.17 8.06 -4.95
N ALA A 186 13.02 7.14 -4.46
CA ALA A 186 12.98 5.73 -4.85
C ALA A 186 11.62 5.10 -4.52
N GLY A 187 11.04 5.42 -3.36
CA GLY A 187 9.72 4.96 -2.95
C GLY A 187 8.61 5.43 -3.89
N LEU A 188 8.59 6.71 -4.26
CA LEU A 188 7.61 7.26 -5.21
C LEU A 188 7.70 6.57 -6.58
N VAL A 189 8.91 6.38 -7.10
CA VAL A 189 9.15 5.68 -8.36
C VAL A 189 8.71 4.22 -8.27
N ALA A 190 9.12 3.52 -7.21
CA ALA A 190 8.75 2.12 -6.98
C ALA A 190 7.22 1.97 -6.92
N GLY A 191 6.51 2.84 -6.19
CA GLY A 191 5.05 2.83 -6.11
C GLY A 191 4.39 3.04 -7.47
N ALA A 192 4.84 4.04 -8.24
CA ALA A 192 4.30 4.32 -9.56
C ALA A 192 4.52 3.16 -10.55
N VAL A 193 5.74 2.61 -10.60
CA VAL A 193 6.08 1.45 -11.44
C VAL A 193 5.27 0.22 -11.03
N THR A 194 5.09 0.00 -9.73
CA THR A 194 4.34 -1.14 -9.22
C THR A 194 2.86 -1.04 -9.59
N VAL A 195 2.26 0.15 -9.53
CA VAL A 195 0.87 0.35 -10.00
C VAL A 195 0.76 0.04 -11.49
N ALA A 196 1.65 0.57 -12.31
CA ALA A 196 1.64 0.28 -13.74
C ALA A 196 1.76 -1.24 -14.02
N GLY A 197 2.70 -1.92 -13.32
CA GLY A 197 2.88 -3.36 -13.42
C GLY A 197 1.66 -4.15 -12.96
N ALA A 198 1.04 -3.76 -11.84
CA ALA A 198 -0.15 -4.41 -11.30
C ALA A 198 -1.36 -4.26 -12.24
N LEU A 199 -1.57 -3.09 -12.83
CA LEU A 199 -2.61 -2.83 -13.81
C LEU A 199 -2.37 -3.64 -15.10
N TRP A 200 -1.12 -3.72 -15.56
CA TRP A 200 -0.76 -4.57 -16.69
C TRP A 200 -1.05 -6.05 -16.42
N LEU A 201 -0.68 -6.54 -15.24
CA LEU A 201 -0.98 -7.91 -14.80
C LEU A 201 -2.49 -8.16 -14.70
N ALA A 202 -3.25 -7.17 -14.22
CA ALA A 202 -4.71 -7.23 -14.12
C ALA A 202 -5.41 -7.19 -15.49
N GLY A 203 -4.67 -6.89 -16.57
CA GLY A 203 -5.23 -6.88 -17.93
C GLY A 203 -5.78 -5.52 -18.36
N ASP A 204 -5.30 -4.41 -17.77
CA ASP A 204 -5.73 -3.08 -18.21
C ASP A 204 -5.34 -2.85 -19.69
N PRO A 205 -6.33 -2.64 -20.58
CA PRO A 205 -6.08 -2.52 -22.02
C PRO A 205 -5.22 -1.29 -22.34
N ARG A 206 -5.33 -0.20 -21.59
CA ARG A 206 -4.52 1.03 -21.78
C ARG A 206 -3.02 0.77 -21.68
N LEU A 207 -2.63 -0.16 -20.82
CA LEU A 207 -1.22 -0.52 -20.62
C LEU A 207 -0.76 -1.66 -21.53
N ARG A 208 -1.64 -2.60 -21.85
CA ARG A 208 -1.31 -3.70 -22.77
C ARG A 208 -1.14 -3.22 -24.21
N ASP A 209 -2.05 -2.37 -24.68
CA ASP A 209 -2.02 -1.83 -26.05
C ASP A 209 -0.91 -0.80 -26.22
N GLY A 210 -0.63 0.02 -25.20
CA GLY A 210 0.45 1.02 -25.22
C GLY A 210 1.85 0.42 -25.24
N LEU A 211 2.04 -0.81 -24.75
CA LEU A 211 3.31 -1.55 -24.81
C LEU A 211 3.46 -2.36 -26.10
N ALA A 212 2.36 -2.66 -26.81
CA ALA A 212 2.38 -3.27 -28.13
C ALA A 212 2.70 -2.21 -29.19
N VAL A 213 3.93 -1.71 -29.19
CA VAL A 213 4.43 -0.71 -30.16
C VAL A 213 4.33 -1.30 -31.56
N GLY A 214 3.29 -0.89 -32.32
CA GLY A 214 3.12 -1.28 -33.72
C GLY A 214 1.70 -1.65 -34.15
N ALA A 215 0.74 -1.77 -33.25
CA ALA A 215 -0.66 -2.00 -33.63
C ALA A 215 -1.38 -0.65 -33.81
N SER A 216 -1.71 -0.37 -35.08
CA SER A 216 -2.52 0.70 -35.64
C SER A 216 -3.27 1.61 -34.65
N SER A 217 -2.89 2.87 -34.66
CA SER A 217 -3.70 4.03 -34.24
C SER A 217 -5.10 3.98 -34.85
N GLY A 218 -6.09 3.71 -34.03
CA GLY A 218 -7.48 3.69 -34.52
C GLY A 218 -8.51 3.33 -33.45
N SER A 219 -8.41 3.91 -32.24
CA SER A 219 -9.57 3.99 -31.37
C SER A 219 -9.43 5.22 -30.47
N ASP A 220 -10.04 6.32 -30.93
CA ASP A 220 -10.42 7.43 -30.06
C ASP A 220 -11.30 6.87 -28.94
N GLY A 221 -10.87 7.07 -27.69
CA GLY A 221 -11.73 6.90 -26.51
C GLY A 221 -11.82 5.51 -25.92
N ALA A 222 -10.71 4.78 -25.74
CA ALA A 222 -10.69 3.65 -24.83
C ALA A 222 -10.68 4.16 -23.37
N ASP A 223 -11.85 4.53 -22.85
CA ASP A 223 -12.11 4.51 -21.42
C ASP A 223 -11.90 3.06 -20.99
N GLY A 224 -10.78 2.81 -20.28
CA GLY A 224 -10.43 1.48 -19.86
C GLY A 224 -11.55 0.94 -18.99
N ASP A 225 -12.24 -0.06 -19.51
CA ASP A 225 -13.37 -0.65 -18.80
C ASP A 225 -12.85 -1.48 -17.64
N SER A 226 -13.05 -1.00 -16.41
CA SER A 226 -12.72 -1.73 -15.18
C SER A 226 -13.42 -3.10 -15.10
N ALA A 227 -14.42 -3.36 -15.93
CA ALA A 227 -15.12 -4.63 -16.01
C ALA A 227 -14.24 -5.81 -16.51
N THR A 228 -13.14 -5.51 -17.22
CA THR A 228 -12.22 -6.51 -17.76
C THR A 228 -11.06 -6.86 -16.81
N LEU A 229 -10.85 -6.10 -15.74
CA LEU A 229 -9.72 -6.29 -14.84
C LEU A 229 -9.85 -7.60 -14.03
N ASP A 230 -8.75 -8.33 -13.91
CA ASP A 230 -8.61 -9.47 -12.99
C ASP A 230 -7.59 -9.13 -11.90
N PRO A 231 -7.99 -8.94 -10.63
CA PRO A 231 -7.07 -8.64 -9.54
C PRO A 231 -6.26 -9.87 -9.07
N VAL A 232 -6.55 -11.09 -9.53
CA VAL A 232 -5.84 -12.30 -9.09
C VAL A 232 -4.35 -12.28 -9.46
N PRO A 233 -3.92 -11.99 -10.71
CA PRO A 233 -2.51 -11.98 -11.05
C PRO A 233 -1.67 -11.00 -10.21
N PRO A 234 -2.08 -9.73 -9.97
CA PRO A 234 -1.31 -8.87 -9.07
C PRO A 234 -1.32 -9.34 -7.61
N PHE A 235 -2.38 -9.95 -7.08
CA PHE A 235 -2.32 -10.58 -5.75
C PHE A 235 -1.30 -11.72 -5.69
N VAL A 236 -1.26 -12.58 -6.70
CA VAL A 236 -0.27 -13.67 -6.79
C VAL A 236 1.14 -13.10 -6.91
N PHE A 237 1.33 -12.04 -7.69
CA PHE A 237 2.62 -11.36 -7.80
C PHE A 237 3.07 -10.80 -6.44
N ALA A 238 2.17 -10.13 -5.71
CA ALA A 238 2.47 -9.62 -4.37
C ALA A 238 2.91 -10.76 -3.42
N ALA A 239 2.19 -11.88 -3.41
CA ALA A 239 2.58 -13.05 -2.61
C ALA A 239 3.95 -13.61 -3.00
N SER A 240 4.23 -13.72 -4.30
CA SER A 240 5.50 -14.25 -4.81
C SER A 240 6.69 -13.35 -4.45
N VAL A 241 6.54 -12.03 -4.62
CA VAL A 241 7.60 -11.06 -4.25
C VAL A 241 7.80 -11.03 -2.74
N SER A 242 6.72 -11.13 -1.95
CA SER A 242 6.82 -11.22 -0.48
C SER A 242 7.52 -12.51 -0.04
N LEU A 243 7.27 -13.63 -0.72
CA LEU A 243 7.99 -14.89 -0.44
C LEU A 243 9.49 -14.77 -0.74
N LEU A 244 9.85 -14.10 -1.85
CA LEU A 244 11.23 -13.79 -2.17
C LEU A 244 11.86 -12.89 -1.09
N ALA A 245 11.13 -11.86 -0.63
CA ALA A 245 11.57 -10.98 0.45
C ALA A 245 11.83 -11.76 1.75
N ALA A 246 10.96 -12.71 2.09
CA ALA A 246 11.15 -13.61 3.24
C ALA A 246 12.44 -14.43 3.10
N GLY A 247 12.70 -15.01 1.92
CA GLY A 247 13.92 -15.76 1.64
C GLY A 247 15.19 -14.91 1.79
N VAL A 248 15.18 -13.69 1.25
CA VAL A 248 16.30 -12.73 1.39
C VAL A 248 16.50 -12.32 2.85
N ALA A 249 15.42 -12.07 3.59
CA ALA A 249 15.47 -11.70 5.01
C ALA A 249 16.01 -12.85 5.87
N LEU A 250 15.58 -14.08 5.61
CA LEU A 250 16.09 -15.29 6.29
C LEU A 250 17.60 -15.48 6.04
N GLY A 251 18.02 -15.37 4.79
CA GLY A 251 19.45 -15.46 4.44
C GLY A 251 20.30 -14.38 5.11
N GLY A 252 19.71 -13.25 5.46
CA GLY A 252 20.35 -12.15 6.21
C GLY A 252 20.17 -12.21 7.72
N GLY A 253 19.50 -13.22 8.29
CA GLY A 253 19.24 -13.34 9.74
C GLY A 253 18.25 -12.30 10.31
N ARG A 254 17.38 -11.72 9.48
CA ARG A 254 16.50 -10.57 9.83
C ARG A 254 15.09 -11.06 10.15
N VAL A 255 14.87 -11.50 11.37
CA VAL A 255 13.60 -12.13 11.79
C VAL A 255 12.41 -11.18 11.63
N ASP A 256 12.53 -9.90 12.00
CA ASP A 256 11.42 -8.94 11.89
C ASP A 256 10.99 -8.72 10.43
N ALA A 257 11.96 -8.65 9.50
CA ALA A 257 11.68 -8.54 8.07
C ALA A 257 11.01 -9.82 7.51
N VAL A 258 11.31 -10.99 8.08
CA VAL A 258 10.61 -12.25 7.73
C VAL A 258 9.14 -12.18 8.12
N VAL A 259 8.82 -11.67 9.30
CA VAL A 259 7.42 -11.53 9.76
C VAL A 259 6.63 -10.60 8.84
N GLU A 260 7.19 -9.42 8.49
CA GLU A 260 6.56 -8.51 7.52
C GLU A 260 6.31 -9.20 6.16
N ALA A 261 7.29 -9.94 5.66
CA ALA A 261 7.18 -10.63 4.38
C ALA A 261 6.13 -11.77 4.43
N VAL A 262 6.05 -12.52 5.52
CA VAL A 262 5.03 -13.58 5.72
C VAL A 262 3.62 -12.98 5.72
N ILE A 263 3.42 -11.82 6.35
CA ILE A 263 2.15 -11.09 6.29
C ILE A 263 1.81 -10.71 4.84
N GLY A 264 2.79 -10.26 4.05
CA GLY A 264 2.62 -9.97 2.63
C GLY A 264 2.22 -11.20 1.79
N VAL A 265 2.86 -12.35 2.03
CA VAL A 265 2.46 -13.63 1.39
C VAL A 265 1.01 -13.96 1.73
N ALA A 266 0.65 -13.89 3.00
CA ALA A 266 -0.69 -14.20 3.49
C ALA A 266 -1.75 -13.27 2.90
N ALA A 267 -1.46 -11.97 2.83
CA ALA A 267 -2.35 -10.97 2.24
C ALA A 267 -2.57 -11.21 0.74
N GLY A 268 -1.51 -11.51 -0.01
CA GLY A 268 -1.61 -11.81 -1.43
C GLY A 268 -2.41 -13.09 -1.71
N VAL A 269 -2.12 -14.18 -0.99
CA VAL A 269 -2.87 -15.44 -1.10
C VAL A 269 -4.33 -15.23 -0.67
N GLY A 270 -4.57 -14.59 0.46
CA GLY A 270 -5.92 -14.31 0.96
C GLY A 270 -6.73 -13.45 -0.01
N GLY A 271 -6.13 -12.40 -0.60
CA GLY A 271 -6.76 -11.56 -1.60
C GLY A 271 -7.15 -12.35 -2.87
N ALA A 272 -6.22 -13.16 -3.40
CA ALA A 272 -6.48 -13.99 -4.58
C ALA A 272 -7.60 -15.01 -4.33
N VAL A 273 -7.56 -15.71 -3.19
CA VAL A 273 -8.59 -16.70 -2.81
C VAL A 273 -9.94 -16.01 -2.57
N GLY A 274 -9.96 -14.92 -1.78
CA GLY A 274 -11.17 -14.17 -1.48
C GLY A 274 -11.85 -13.65 -2.75
N TRP A 275 -11.07 -13.14 -3.71
CA TRP A 275 -11.61 -12.70 -4.99
C TRP A 275 -12.17 -13.86 -5.82
N ARG A 276 -11.46 -14.99 -5.91
CA ARG A 276 -11.94 -16.17 -6.65
C ARG A 276 -13.25 -16.75 -6.11
N LEU A 277 -13.47 -16.65 -4.80
CA LEU A 277 -14.72 -17.11 -4.17
C LEU A 277 -15.94 -16.27 -4.59
N VAL A 278 -15.73 -15.03 -5.02
CA VAL A 278 -16.80 -14.06 -5.34
C VAL A 278 -16.72 -13.51 -6.76
N ALA A 279 -15.70 -13.86 -7.53
CA ALA A 279 -15.49 -13.38 -8.90
C ALA A 279 -16.76 -13.54 -9.75
N GLY A 280 -17.17 -12.46 -10.40
CA GLY A 280 -18.38 -12.40 -11.22
C GLY A 280 -19.65 -12.00 -10.48
N ASP A 281 -19.62 -11.88 -9.15
CA ASP A 281 -20.76 -11.47 -8.35
C ASP A 281 -20.51 -10.07 -7.74
N GLU A 282 -21.02 -9.05 -8.41
CA GLU A 282 -20.88 -7.64 -8.01
C GLU A 282 -22.25 -7.02 -7.61
N PRO A 283 -23.04 -7.64 -6.72
CA PRO A 283 -24.32 -7.09 -6.35
C PRO A 283 -24.13 -5.78 -5.56
N PRO A 284 -25.03 -4.79 -5.71
CA PRO A 284 -25.00 -3.60 -4.88
C PRO A 284 -25.14 -3.99 -3.40
N LEU A 285 -24.26 -3.45 -2.55
CA LEU A 285 -24.26 -3.73 -1.12
C LEU A 285 -25.14 -2.69 -0.40
N PRO A 286 -26.27 -3.09 0.24
CA PRO A 286 -27.01 -2.17 1.07
C PRO A 286 -26.14 -1.61 2.19
N VAL A 287 -26.15 -0.29 2.40
CA VAL A 287 -25.27 0.38 3.36
C VAL A 287 -25.34 -0.23 4.76
N ARG A 288 -26.57 -0.56 5.24
CA ARG A 288 -26.75 -1.20 6.55
C ARG A 288 -26.07 -2.56 6.64
N THR A 289 -26.25 -3.41 5.64
CA THR A 289 -25.60 -4.73 5.55
C THR A 289 -24.09 -4.58 5.46
N GLY A 290 -23.61 -3.63 4.65
CA GLY A 290 -22.19 -3.34 4.51
C GLY A 290 -21.55 -2.87 5.81
N VAL A 291 -22.18 -1.93 6.52
CA VAL A 291 -21.67 -1.43 7.81
C VAL A 291 -21.63 -2.56 8.84
N LEU A 292 -22.69 -3.35 8.97
CA LEU A 292 -22.73 -4.47 9.91
C LEU A 292 -21.64 -5.51 9.58
N ALA A 293 -21.53 -5.89 8.30
CA ALA A 293 -20.51 -6.84 7.86
C ALA A 293 -19.09 -6.32 8.06
N LEU A 294 -18.87 -5.00 7.89
CA LEU A 294 -17.58 -4.35 8.15
C LEU A 294 -17.21 -4.41 9.64
N PHE A 295 -18.17 -4.11 10.54
CA PHE A 295 -17.96 -4.20 11.99
C PHE A 295 -17.67 -5.64 12.43
N VAL A 296 -18.52 -6.58 12.02
CA VAL A 296 -18.35 -7.99 12.39
C VAL A 296 -17.10 -8.59 11.76
N GLY A 297 -16.92 -8.40 10.45
CA GLY A 297 -15.74 -8.91 9.73
C GLY A 297 -14.45 -8.25 10.18
N GLY A 298 -14.49 -6.94 10.46
CA GLY A 298 -13.35 -6.20 11.02
C GLY A 298 -12.98 -6.68 12.42
N ALA A 299 -13.95 -6.90 13.30
CA ALA A 299 -13.71 -7.45 14.65
C ALA A 299 -13.13 -8.87 14.59
N VAL A 300 -13.69 -9.75 13.75
CA VAL A 300 -13.17 -11.11 13.54
C VAL A 300 -11.78 -11.07 12.93
N GLY A 301 -11.55 -10.24 11.92
CA GLY A 301 -10.23 -10.09 11.31
C GLY A 301 -9.18 -9.57 12.29
N ALA A 302 -9.53 -8.56 13.10
CA ALA A 302 -8.66 -8.06 14.16
C ALA A 302 -8.36 -9.15 15.20
N LEU A 303 -9.36 -9.88 15.64
CA LEU A 303 -9.17 -10.99 16.59
C LEU A 303 -8.24 -12.08 16.03
N LEU A 304 -8.40 -12.43 14.76
CA LEU A 304 -7.52 -13.40 14.08
C LEU A 304 -6.08 -12.90 14.04
N VAL A 305 -5.85 -11.66 13.61
CA VAL A 305 -4.50 -11.11 13.44
C VAL A 305 -3.84 -10.86 14.79
N TYR A 306 -4.50 -10.15 15.72
CA TYR A 306 -3.93 -9.88 17.05
C TYR A 306 -3.82 -11.14 17.89
N GLY A 307 -4.82 -12.05 17.83
CA GLY A 307 -4.77 -13.33 18.52
C GLY A 307 -3.63 -14.20 18.02
N SER A 308 -3.34 -14.21 16.72
CA SER A 308 -2.21 -14.95 16.16
C SER A 308 -0.86 -14.37 16.61
N ALA A 309 -0.76 -13.04 16.77
CA ALA A 309 0.43 -12.39 17.28
C ALA A 309 0.74 -12.80 18.73
N LEU A 310 -0.31 -12.99 19.56
CA LEU A 310 -0.14 -13.49 20.94
C LEU A 310 0.39 -14.93 20.98
N VAL A 311 0.06 -15.74 19.98
CA VAL A 311 0.58 -17.12 19.88
C VAL A 311 2.05 -17.13 19.46
N GLY A 312 2.53 -16.08 18.77
CA GLY A 312 3.92 -15.93 18.33
C GLY A 312 4.38 -16.96 17.28
N SER A 313 3.44 -17.62 16.61
CA SER A 313 3.72 -18.66 15.62
C SER A 313 3.57 -18.13 14.19
N PRO A 314 4.64 -18.05 13.36
CA PRO A 314 4.56 -17.57 12.00
C PRO A 314 3.52 -18.30 11.13
N PRO A 315 3.37 -19.63 11.17
CA PRO A 315 2.31 -20.32 10.45
C PRO A 315 0.91 -19.90 10.86
N VAL A 316 0.67 -19.68 12.16
CA VAL A 316 -0.64 -19.22 12.67
C VAL A 316 -0.91 -17.79 12.16
N THR A 317 0.07 -16.92 12.22
CA THR A 317 -0.04 -15.55 11.70
C THR A 317 -0.34 -15.54 10.18
N LEU A 318 0.34 -16.41 9.41
CA LEU A 318 0.09 -16.56 7.98
C LEU A 318 -1.36 -16.96 7.70
N VAL A 319 -1.85 -18.01 8.34
CA VAL A 319 -3.23 -18.51 8.13
C VAL A 319 -4.25 -17.47 8.59
N ALA A 320 -4.07 -16.88 9.77
CA ALA A 320 -4.97 -15.86 10.31
C ALA A 320 -5.07 -14.64 9.42
N THR A 321 -3.94 -14.13 8.91
CA THR A 321 -3.90 -12.98 8.00
C THR A 321 -4.53 -13.33 6.66
N ALA A 322 -4.25 -14.51 6.09
CA ALA A 322 -4.86 -14.94 4.85
C ALA A 322 -6.39 -15.03 4.95
N LEU A 323 -6.91 -15.60 6.04
CA LEU A 323 -8.34 -15.68 6.30
C LEU A 323 -8.97 -14.30 6.51
N ALA A 324 -8.29 -13.40 7.24
CA ALA A 324 -8.77 -12.03 7.46
C ALA A 324 -8.88 -11.28 6.12
N VAL A 325 -7.85 -11.32 5.28
CA VAL A 325 -7.86 -10.64 3.98
C VAL A 325 -8.87 -11.29 3.02
N ALA A 326 -8.94 -12.62 2.95
CA ALA A 326 -9.94 -13.31 2.16
C ALA A 326 -11.37 -12.94 2.61
N GLY A 327 -11.59 -12.80 3.93
CA GLY A 327 -12.83 -12.33 4.50
C GLY A 327 -13.18 -10.91 4.04
N VAL A 328 -12.25 -9.96 4.15
CA VAL A 328 -12.47 -8.57 3.70
C VAL A 328 -12.88 -8.52 2.23
N VAL A 329 -12.26 -9.34 1.38
CA VAL A 329 -12.58 -9.42 -0.06
C VAL A 329 -13.90 -10.14 -0.31
N ALA A 330 -14.21 -11.23 0.40
CA ALA A 330 -15.38 -12.07 0.11
C ALA A 330 -16.67 -11.60 0.80
N LEU A 331 -16.58 -11.00 1.98
CA LEU A 331 -17.75 -10.63 2.80
C LEU A 331 -18.79 -9.77 2.10
N PRO A 332 -18.46 -8.74 1.27
CA PRO A 332 -19.47 -7.94 0.60
C PRO A 332 -20.43 -8.77 -0.27
N ALA A 333 -19.90 -9.67 -1.09
CA ALA A 333 -20.71 -10.53 -1.94
C ALA A 333 -21.45 -11.61 -1.13
N LEU A 334 -20.80 -12.21 -0.12
CA LEU A 334 -21.39 -13.22 0.74
C LEU A 334 -22.56 -12.68 1.56
N SER A 335 -22.45 -11.46 2.09
CA SER A 335 -23.52 -10.82 2.88
C SER A 335 -24.78 -10.59 2.04
N VAL A 336 -24.63 -10.14 0.79
CA VAL A 336 -25.77 -9.98 -0.13
C VAL A 336 -26.40 -11.32 -0.51
N ARG A 337 -25.59 -12.36 -0.74
CA ARG A 337 -26.10 -13.71 -0.99
C ARG A 337 -26.93 -14.25 0.18
N LEU A 338 -26.48 -14.00 1.41
CA LEU A 338 -27.20 -14.40 2.63
C LEU A 338 -28.50 -13.64 2.81
N ASP A 339 -28.51 -12.32 2.56
CA ASP A 339 -29.73 -11.51 2.65
C ASP A 339 -30.78 -11.96 1.62
N ARG A 340 -30.37 -12.25 0.38
CA ARG A 340 -31.29 -12.77 -0.65
C ARG A 340 -31.92 -14.12 -0.27
N ARG A 341 -31.16 -15.02 0.37
CA ARG A 341 -31.67 -16.30 0.85
C ARG A 341 -32.69 -16.14 2.00
N ARG A 342 -32.48 -15.16 2.87
CA ARG A 342 -33.42 -14.85 3.98
C ARG A 342 -34.72 -14.18 3.50
N GLY A 343 -34.61 -13.26 2.54
CA GLY A 343 -35.77 -12.57 1.96
C GLY A 343 -36.61 -13.40 0.98
N GLY A 344 -36.07 -14.50 0.43
CA GLY A 344 -36.80 -15.43 -0.42
C GLY A 344 -37.45 -16.59 0.35
N ALA A 345 -37.30 -16.64 1.66
CA ALA A 345 -37.93 -17.63 2.54
C ALA A 345 -39.17 -17.05 3.31
N SER A 346 -39.55 -15.82 3.01
CA SER A 346 -40.79 -15.15 3.50
C SER A 346 -41.74 -14.97 2.33
#